data_12fdbc85db280e4f832cda39441661e8
#
_entry.id   12fdbc85db280e4f832cda39441661e8
#
_cell.length_a   1.000
_cell.length_b   1.000
_cell.length_c   1.000
_cell.angle_alpha   90.00
_cell.angle_beta   90.00
_cell.angle_gamma   90.00
#
_symmetry.space_group_name_H-M   'P 1'
#
loop_
_entity.id
_entity.type
_entity.pdbx_description
1 polymer ?
#
loop_
_entity_poly.entity_id
_entity_poly.type
_entity_poly.pdbx_seq_one_letter_code
_entity_poly.pdbx_strand_id
1 'polypeptide(L)'
;MNSILDFLAAIGRGVIGACRATGAVAVFGAVGLSHVVRPPFHVRLFGRALLEIGYFSLPVVAMTAVFTGMVLALQSYTGFSRFSAQGAVANLVVLSVTRELGPVLAGLMVAGRVGAAMAAELGTMRVTDQIDALATLSTHPMKYLVAPRLLAGIVALPLLVLVADILGVMGGFIVSTLKLGFNVGNYLSNTITFVQTEDVVSGLVKAGVFGFLIALMGCYQGYHSKGGAQGVGAATTAAVVSASILILAFDYVLTEMFFTR
;
A
#
# COMPACT_ATOMS: atom_id res chain seq x y z
N MET A 1 -17.66 -12.45 42.65
CA MET A 1 -16.52 -13.23 42.16
C MET A 1 -16.72 -13.66 40.70
N ASN A 2 -17.92 -14.01 40.28
CA ASN A 2 -18.21 -14.43 38.90
C ASN A 2 -18.02 -13.30 37.85
N SER A 3 -18.40 -12.06 38.16
CA SER A 3 -18.29 -10.93 37.21
C SER A 3 -16.86 -10.61 36.79
N ILE A 4 -15.87 -10.77 37.69
CA ILE A 4 -14.46 -10.54 37.36
C ILE A 4 -13.91 -11.69 36.47
N LEU A 5 -14.31 -12.92 36.77
CA LEU A 5 -13.94 -14.07 35.97
C LEU A 5 -14.54 -14.01 34.54
N ASP A 6 -15.80 -13.55 34.45
CA ASP A 6 -16.47 -13.34 33.15
C ASP A 6 -15.82 -12.23 32.34
N PHE A 7 -15.40 -11.15 33.00
CA PHE A 7 -14.65 -10.06 32.36
C PHE A 7 -13.27 -10.54 31.84
N LEU A 8 -12.50 -11.25 32.67
CA LEU A 8 -11.21 -11.82 32.25
C LEU A 8 -11.38 -12.85 31.13
N ALA A 9 -12.42 -13.67 31.19
CA ALA A 9 -12.74 -14.62 30.13
C ALA A 9 -13.13 -13.92 28.82
N ALA A 10 -13.83 -12.78 28.89
CA ALA A 10 -14.17 -11.97 27.72
C ALA A 10 -12.90 -11.38 27.05
N ILE A 11 -11.98 -10.83 27.86
CA ILE A 11 -10.68 -10.35 27.37
C ILE A 11 -9.87 -11.50 26.75
N GLY A 12 -9.80 -12.65 27.42
CA GLY A 12 -9.09 -13.83 26.91
C GLY A 12 -9.65 -14.31 25.59
N ARG A 13 -10.97 -14.39 25.43
CA ARG A 13 -11.61 -14.74 24.15
C ARG A 13 -11.29 -13.71 23.05
N GLY A 14 -11.26 -12.41 23.39
CA GLY A 14 -10.90 -11.35 22.45
C GLY A 14 -9.45 -11.49 21.95
N VAL A 15 -8.51 -11.70 22.87
CA VAL A 15 -7.08 -11.89 22.53
C VAL A 15 -6.87 -13.15 21.69
N ILE A 16 -7.47 -14.28 22.09
CA ILE A 16 -7.36 -15.54 21.31
C ILE A 16 -8.01 -15.38 19.94
N GLY A 17 -9.15 -14.65 19.85
CA GLY A 17 -9.79 -14.33 18.58
C GLY A 17 -8.91 -13.50 17.65
N ALA A 18 -8.26 -12.47 18.18
CA ALA A 18 -7.31 -11.64 17.44
C ALA A 18 -6.08 -12.45 16.97
N CYS A 19 -5.48 -13.27 17.84
CA CYS A 19 -4.36 -14.15 17.48
C CYS A 19 -4.76 -15.14 16.37
N ARG A 20 -5.97 -15.71 16.47
CA ARG A 20 -6.48 -16.65 15.45
C ARG A 20 -6.69 -15.94 14.10
N ALA A 21 -7.25 -14.73 14.09
CA ALA A 21 -7.45 -13.95 12.86
C ALA A 21 -6.12 -13.60 12.22
N THR A 22 -5.16 -13.08 13.00
CA THR A 22 -3.82 -12.76 12.51
C THR A 22 -3.09 -13.99 11.98
N GLY A 23 -3.17 -15.12 12.73
CA GLY A 23 -2.59 -16.40 12.28
C GLY A 23 -3.19 -16.91 10.98
N ALA A 24 -4.51 -16.79 10.80
CA ALA A 24 -5.19 -17.19 9.56
C ALA A 24 -4.72 -16.36 8.35
N VAL A 25 -4.58 -15.04 8.50
CA VAL A 25 -4.04 -14.15 7.45
C VAL A 25 -2.59 -14.51 7.14
N ALA A 26 -1.76 -14.73 8.18
CA ALA A 26 -0.36 -15.08 7.99
C ALA A 26 -0.18 -16.42 7.25
N VAL A 27 -0.95 -17.44 7.62
CA VAL A 27 -0.95 -18.75 6.94
C VAL A 27 -1.42 -18.60 5.49
N PHE A 28 -2.50 -17.85 5.25
CA PHE A 28 -2.99 -17.60 3.89
C PHE A 28 -1.92 -16.92 3.03
N GLY A 29 -1.23 -15.91 3.57
CA GLY A 29 -0.14 -15.21 2.91
C GLY A 29 1.06 -16.13 2.62
N ALA A 30 1.47 -16.94 3.61
CA ALA A 30 2.57 -17.88 3.45
C ALA A 30 2.28 -18.96 2.41
N VAL A 31 1.06 -19.50 2.39
CA VAL A 31 0.61 -20.44 1.36
C VAL A 31 0.59 -19.76 -0.01
N GLY A 32 0.04 -18.54 -0.12
CA GLY A 32 0.05 -17.76 -1.35
C GLY A 32 1.46 -17.53 -1.89
N LEU A 33 2.39 -17.08 -1.06
CA LEU A 33 3.80 -16.89 -1.43
C LEU A 33 4.50 -18.19 -1.81
N SER A 34 4.20 -19.30 -1.13
CA SER A 34 4.78 -20.60 -1.49
C SER A 34 4.42 -21.04 -2.91
N HIS A 35 3.23 -20.63 -3.39
CA HIS A 35 2.79 -20.92 -4.75
C HIS A 35 3.38 -19.98 -5.80
N VAL A 36 3.92 -18.84 -5.42
CA VAL A 36 4.66 -17.94 -6.33
C VAL A 36 5.93 -18.61 -6.85
N VAL A 37 6.62 -19.39 -6.00
CA VAL A 37 7.91 -20.03 -6.34
C VAL A 37 7.74 -21.37 -7.06
N ARG A 38 6.55 -22.00 -6.99
CA ARG A 38 6.32 -23.34 -7.55
C ARG A 38 5.77 -23.29 -8.98
N PRO A 39 6.42 -23.93 -9.98
CA PRO A 39 5.90 -24.03 -11.34
C PRO A 39 4.57 -24.81 -11.39
N PRO A 40 3.72 -24.60 -12.42
CA PRO A 40 3.84 -23.69 -13.57
C PRO A 40 3.55 -22.23 -13.23
N PHE A 41 4.30 -21.31 -13.87
CA PHE A 41 4.10 -19.87 -13.70
C PHE A 41 3.04 -19.35 -14.66
N HIS A 42 2.06 -18.62 -14.15
CA HIS A 42 0.98 -18.05 -14.96
C HIS A 42 1.32 -16.60 -15.37
N VAL A 43 2.32 -16.43 -16.24
CA VAL A 43 2.84 -15.11 -16.66
C VAL A 43 1.74 -14.20 -17.22
N ARG A 44 0.76 -14.77 -17.95
CA ARG A 44 -0.37 -13.97 -18.48
C ARG A 44 -1.26 -13.40 -17.38
N LEU A 45 -1.52 -14.15 -16.30
CA LEU A 45 -2.31 -13.69 -15.17
C LEU A 45 -1.54 -12.65 -14.35
N PHE A 46 -0.23 -12.86 -14.17
CA PHE A 46 0.65 -11.87 -13.54
C PHE A 46 0.66 -10.55 -14.33
N GLY A 47 0.84 -10.61 -15.67
CA GLY A 47 0.84 -9.41 -16.51
C GLY A 47 -0.50 -8.65 -16.45
N ARG A 48 -1.63 -9.38 -16.44
CA ARG A 48 -2.95 -8.76 -16.27
C ARG A 48 -3.08 -8.08 -14.90
N ALA A 49 -2.72 -8.76 -13.82
CA ALA A 49 -2.74 -8.21 -12.48
C ALA A 49 -1.81 -6.99 -12.35
N LEU A 50 -0.63 -7.03 -12.99
CA LEU A 50 0.31 -5.91 -13.02
C LEU A 50 -0.29 -4.67 -13.69
N LEU A 51 -1.01 -4.84 -14.80
CA LEU A 51 -1.72 -3.75 -15.47
C LEU A 51 -2.87 -3.22 -14.62
N GLU A 52 -3.65 -4.09 -14.00
CA GLU A 52 -4.77 -3.69 -13.14
C GLU A 52 -4.32 -2.92 -11.89
N ILE A 53 -3.24 -3.34 -11.26
CA ILE A 53 -2.69 -2.67 -10.08
C ILE A 53 -1.91 -1.41 -10.49
N GLY A 54 -1.01 -1.53 -11.46
CA GLY A 54 -0.09 -0.47 -11.85
C GLY A 54 -0.75 0.57 -12.74
N TYR A 55 -1.00 0.21 -14.00
CA TYR A 55 -1.40 1.17 -15.03
C TYR A 55 -2.69 1.92 -14.69
N PHE A 56 -3.74 1.20 -14.29
CA PHE A 56 -5.01 1.84 -13.96
C PHE A 56 -5.02 2.63 -12.63
N SER A 57 -3.98 2.51 -11.79
CA SER A 57 -3.82 3.35 -10.60
C SER A 57 -3.01 4.61 -10.88
N LEU A 58 -2.23 4.64 -11.97
CA LEU A 58 -1.36 5.78 -12.30
C LEU A 58 -2.06 7.14 -12.22
N PRO A 59 -3.25 7.37 -12.82
CA PRO A 59 -3.86 8.70 -12.80
C PRO A 59 -4.16 9.20 -11.39
N VAL A 60 -4.69 8.33 -10.53
CA VAL A 60 -5.06 8.70 -9.15
C VAL A 60 -3.79 8.95 -8.33
N VAL A 61 -2.80 8.06 -8.41
CA VAL A 61 -1.54 8.20 -7.68
C VAL A 61 -0.77 9.43 -8.15
N ALA A 62 -0.69 9.67 -9.46
CA ALA A 62 -0.02 10.83 -10.06
C ALA A 62 -0.63 12.15 -9.58
N MET A 63 -1.96 12.29 -9.66
CA MET A 63 -2.65 13.50 -9.21
C MET A 63 -2.47 13.74 -7.72
N THR A 64 -2.62 12.69 -6.91
CA THR A 64 -2.41 12.78 -5.46
C THR A 64 -1.00 13.24 -5.14
N ALA A 65 0.01 12.66 -5.79
CA ALA A 65 1.42 13.00 -5.56
C ALA A 65 1.72 14.47 -5.92
N VAL A 66 1.29 14.92 -7.11
CA VAL A 66 1.52 16.31 -7.57
C VAL A 66 0.91 17.30 -6.58
N PHE A 67 -0.36 17.15 -6.23
CA PHE A 67 -1.02 18.08 -5.31
C PHE A 67 -0.47 18.03 -3.90
N THR A 68 -0.09 16.85 -3.42
CA THR A 68 0.57 16.70 -2.11
C THR A 68 1.90 17.45 -2.08
N GLY A 69 2.73 17.29 -3.11
CA GLY A 69 4.00 18.02 -3.23
C GLY A 69 3.81 19.53 -3.30
N MET A 70 2.81 20.01 -4.05
CA MET A 70 2.46 21.43 -4.11
C MET A 70 2.06 21.99 -2.74
N VAL A 71 1.16 21.29 -2.03
CA VAL A 71 0.68 21.71 -0.71
C VAL A 71 1.81 21.66 0.31
N LEU A 72 2.62 20.61 0.29
CA LEU A 72 3.75 20.47 1.21
C LEU A 72 4.76 21.61 1.04
N ALA A 73 5.07 22.01 -0.20
CA ALA A 73 5.96 23.16 -0.46
C ALA A 73 5.40 24.46 0.11
N LEU A 74 4.09 24.72 -0.08
CA LEU A 74 3.43 25.93 0.48
C LEU A 74 3.44 25.94 2.01
N GLN A 75 3.09 24.83 2.64
CA GLN A 75 3.05 24.72 4.10
C GLN A 75 4.46 24.85 4.71
N SER A 76 5.43 24.20 4.10
CA SER A 76 6.82 24.26 4.55
C SER A 76 7.37 25.69 4.44
N TYR A 77 7.08 26.39 3.34
CA TYR A 77 7.49 27.78 3.16
C TYR A 77 6.89 28.69 4.24
N THR A 78 5.59 28.55 4.51
CA THR A 78 4.90 29.33 5.56
C THR A 78 5.50 29.06 6.95
N GLY A 79 5.86 27.82 7.24
CA GLY A 79 6.53 27.46 8.49
C GLY A 79 7.93 28.01 8.59
N PHE A 80 8.78 27.79 7.60
CA PHE A 80 10.18 28.19 7.60
C PHE A 80 10.42 29.69 7.42
N SER A 81 9.46 30.41 6.82
CA SER A 81 9.56 31.89 6.72
C SER A 81 9.63 32.59 8.08
N ARG A 82 9.04 31.99 9.11
CA ARG A 82 9.09 32.53 10.49
C ARG A 82 10.50 32.45 11.13
N PHE A 83 11.35 31.56 10.62
CA PHE A 83 12.70 31.31 11.11
C PHE A 83 13.77 31.72 10.10
N SER A 84 13.43 32.44 9.04
CA SER A 84 14.33 32.80 7.93
C SER A 84 15.07 31.61 7.30
N ALA A 85 14.49 30.41 7.39
CA ALA A 85 15.06 29.14 6.92
C ALA A 85 14.43 28.65 5.61
N GLN A 86 14.00 29.56 4.74
CA GLN A 86 13.26 29.24 3.51
C GLN A 86 14.05 28.30 2.56
N GLY A 87 15.38 28.35 2.58
CA GLY A 87 16.22 27.46 1.78
C GLY A 87 16.06 25.97 2.08
N ALA A 88 15.52 25.61 3.25
CA ALA A 88 15.28 24.22 3.64
C ALA A 88 14.01 23.60 3.03
N VAL A 89 13.17 24.38 2.35
CA VAL A 89 11.90 23.90 1.78
C VAL A 89 12.15 22.77 0.76
N ALA A 90 13.14 22.92 -0.13
CA ALA A 90 13.46 21.89 -1.12
C ALA A 90 13.84 20.55 -0.48
N ASN A 91 14.68 20.61 0.56
CA ASN A 91 15.17 19.45 1.29
C ASN A 91 14.03 18.73 2.02
N LEU A 92 13.14 19.49 2.68
CA LEU A 92 12.00 18.91 3.38
C LEU A 92 11.03 18.25 2.41
N VAL A 93 10.71 18.91 1.29
CA VAL A 93 9.78 18.37 0.28
C VAL A 93 10.30 17.04 -0.26
N VAL A 94 11.56 17.00 -0.70
CA VAL A 94 12.09 15.77 -1.28
C VAL A 94 12.17 14.63 -0.28
N LEU A 95 12.66 14.87 0.94
CA LEU A 95 12.73 13.82 1.97
C LEU A 95 11.35 13.31 2.39
N SER A 96 10.41 14.23 2.64
CA SER A 96 9.07 13.85 3.08
C SER A 96 8.32 13.06 2.00
N VAL A 97 8.51 13.42 0.73
CA VAL A 97 7.88 12.69 -0.38
C VAL A 97 8.50 11.31 -0.52
N THR A 98 9.82 11.21 -0.65
CA THR A 98 10.49 9.93 -0.96
C THR A 98 10.45 8.92 0.19
N ARG A 99 10.59 9.38 1.44
CA ARG A 99 10.64 8.48 2.59
C ARG A 99 9.27 8.02 3.08
N GLU A 100 8.27 8.91 3.05
CA GLU A 100 7.01 8.70 3.75
C GLU A 100 5.78 8.91 2.88
N LEU A 101 5.57 10.15 2.38
CA LEU A 101 4.32 10.50 1.72
C LEU A 101 4.08 9.76 0.41
N GLY A 102 5.13 9.56 -0.40
CA GLY A 102 5.04 8.78 -1.64
C GLY A 102 4.54 7.36 -1.40
N PRO A 103 5.27 6.55 -0.62
CA PRO A 103 4.87 5.16 -0.34
C PRO A 103 3.52 5.05 0.36
N VAL A 104 3.27 5.85 1.41
CA VAL A 104 2.04 5.75 2.21
C VAL A 104 0.82 6.19 1.42
N LEU A 105 0.86 7.36 0.76
CA LEU A 105 -0.29 7.86 0.01
C LEU A 105 -0.59 7.00 -1.21
N ALA A 106 0.43 6.59 -1.97
CA ALA A 106 0.24 5.66 -3.06
C ALA A 106 -0.36 4.33 -2.57
N GLY A 107 0.16 3.80 -1.45
CA GLY A 107 -0.37 2.60 -0.82
C GLY A 107 -1.85 2.73 -0.43
N LEU A 108 -2.24 3.80 0.25
CA LEU A 108 -3.63 4.03 0.65
C LEU A 108 -4.58 4.20 -0.56
N MET A 109 -4.14 4.93 -1.60
CA MET A 109 -4.92 5.08 -2.83
C MET A 109 -5.12 3.74 -3.55
N VAL A 110 -4.06 2.95 -3.66
CA VAL A 110 -4.11 1.61 -4.27
C VAL A 110 -4.93 0.65 -3.41
N ALA A 111 -4.84 0.70 -2.08
CA ALA A 111 -5.67 -0.10 -1.18
C ALA A 111 -7.16 0.15 -1.41
N GLY A 112 -7.55 1.43 -1.51
CA GLY A 112 -8.94 1.83 -1.76
C GLY A 112 -9.47 1.35 -3.11
N ARG A 113 -8.66 1.42 -4.17
CA ARG A 113 -9.07 1.05 -5.53
C ARG A 113 -8.89 -0.44 -5.82
N VAL A 114 -7.66 -0.93 -5.67
CA VAL A 114 -7.28 -2.28 -6.08
C VAL A 114 -7.63 -3.30 -5.01
N GLY A 115 -7.41 -2.99 -3.73
CA GLY A 115 -7.78 -3.86 -2.61
C GLY A 115 -9.28 -4.16 -2.61
N ALA A 116 -10.11 -3.12 -2.80
CA ALA A 116 -11.56 -3.28 -2.93
C ALA A 116 -11.94 -4.10 -4.17
N ALA A 117 -11.34 -3.82 -5.34
CA ALA A 117 -11.62 -4.53 -6.59
C ALA A 117 -11.27 -6.03 -6.49
N MET A 118 -10.11 -6.37 -5.92
CA MET A 118 -9.69 -7.75 -5.67
C MET A 118 -10.67 -8.48 -4.74
N ALA A 119 -11.09 -7.82 -3.66
CA ALA A 119 -12.04 -8.39 -2.71
C ALA A 119 -13.42 -8.58 -3.34
N ALA A 120 -13.87 -7.65 -4.18
CA ALA A 120 -15.13 -7.78 -4.92
C ALA A 120 -15.10 -8.93 -5.93
N GLU A 121 -14.03 -9.03 -6.72
CA GLU A 121 -13.89 -10.07 -7.74
C GLU A 121 -13.84 -11.46 -7.09
N LEU A 122 -12.92 -11.68 -6.14
CA LEU A 122 -12.81 -12.97 -5.45
C LEU A 122 -14.03 -13.28 -4.60
N GLY A 123 -14.63 -12.27 -3.97
CA GLY A 123 -15.86 -12.41 -3.20
C GLY A 123 -17.03 -12.85 -4.09
N THR A 124 -17.17 -12.27 -5.27
CA THR A 124 -18.18 -12.71 -6.26
C THR A 124 -17.93 -14.14 -6.70
N MET A 125 -16.69 -14.50 -7.03
CA MET A 125 -16.33 -15.88 -7.39
C MET A 125 -16.59 -16.86 -6.25
N ARG A 126 -16.46 -16.44 -5.00
CA ARG A 126 -16.71 -17.28 -3.82
C ARG A 126 -18.20 -17.54 -3.62
N VAL A 127 -19.03 -16.49 -3.68
CA VAL A 127 -20.49 -16.62 -3.44
C VAL A 127 -21.24 -17.25 -4.60
N THR A 128 -20.61 -17.39 -5.78
CA THR A 128 -21.13 -18.11 -6.96
C THR A 128 -20.49 -19.48 -7.17
N ASP A 129 -19.80 -20.02 -6.16
CA ASP A 129 -19.14 -21.34 -6.15
C ASP A 129 -18.09 -21.56 -7.25
N GLN A 130 -17.63 -20.49 -7.92
CA GLN A 130 -16.60 -20.60 -8.98
C GLN A 130 -15.25 -21.05 -8.42
N ILE A 131 -14.91 -20.68 -7.17
CA ILE A 131 -13.67 -21.13 -6.53
C ILE A 131 -13.72 -22.64 -6.25
N ASP A 132 -14.87 -23.15 -5.84
CA ASP A 132 -15.05 -24.57 -5.57
C ASP A 132 -15.10 -25.38 -6.89
N ALA A 133 -15.68 -24.80 -7.95
CA ALA A 133 -15.62 -25.37 -9.30
C ALA A 133 -14.17 -25.49 -9.82
N LEU A 134 -13.31 -24.48 -9.58
CA LEU A 134 -11.88 -24.56 -9.91
C LEU A 134 -11.18 -25.70 -9.17
N ALA A 135 -11.52 -25.92 -7.91
CA ALA A 135 -10.95 -26.99 -7.10
C ALA A 135 -11.38 -28.38 -7.62
N THR A 136 -12.63 -28.56 -8.04
CA THR A 136 -13.12 -29.82 -8.65
C THR A 136 -12.45 -30.13 -9.99
N LEU A 137 -12.04 -29.10 -10.73
CA LEU A 137 -11.27 -29.22 -11.98
C LEU A 137 -9.76 -29.44 -11.74
N SER A 138 -9.36 -29.84 -10.53
CA SER A 138 -7.95 -30.08 -10.13
C SER A 138 -7.04 -28.85 -10.27
N THR A 139 -7.60 -27.65 -10.34
CA THR A 139 -6.87 -26.40 -10.37
C THR A 139 -6.77 -25.84 -8.95
N HIS A 140 -5.56 -25.58 -8.47
CA HIS A 140 -5.37 -25.00 -7.14
C HIS A 140 -5.78 -23.50 -7.13
N PRO A 141 -6.90 -23.11 -6.46
CA PRO A 141 -7.40 -21.73 -6.51
C PRO A 141 -6.37 -20.72 -5.97
N MET A 142 -5.61 -21.07 -4.94
CA MET A 142 -4.57 -20.22 -4.38
C MET A 142 -3.49 -19.87 -5.40
N LYS A 143 -3.09 -20.85 -6.21
CA LYS A 143 -2.06 -20.68 -7.23
C LYS A 143 -2.54 -19.87 -8.43
N TYR A 144 -3.81 -20.07 -8.82
CA TYR A 144 -4.39 -19.42 -9.99
C TYR A 144 -4.88 -17.98 -9.69
N LEU A 145 -5.50 -17.77 -8.53
CA LEU A 145 -6.14 -16.50 -8.19
C LEU A 145 -5.28 -15.61 -7.30
N VAL A 146 -4.62 -16.18 -6.28
CA VAL A 146 -3.95 -15.39 -5.22
C VAL A 146 -2.50 -15.10 -5.56
N ALA A 147 -1.72 -16.12 -5.90
CA ALA A 147 -0.28 -15.99 -6.12
C ALA A 147 0.11 -14.92 -7.17
N PRO A 148 -0.54 -14.84 -8.36
CA PRO A 148 -0.22 -13.80 -9.34
C PRO A 148 -0.52 -12.38 -8.86
N ARG A 149 -1.58 -12.20 -8.04
CA ARG A 149 -1.97 -10.90 -7.48
C ARG A 149 -1.00 -10.45 -6.40
N LEU A 150 -0.55 -11.36 -5.52
CA LEU A 150 0.48 -11.06 -4.51
C LEU A 150 1.78 -10.58 -5.16
N LEU A 151 2.26 -11.33 -6.15
CA LEU A 151 3.49 -10.97 -6.87
C LEU A 151 3.34 -9.63 -7.60
N ALA A 152 2.20 -9.43 -8.26
CA ALA A 152 1.92 -8.19 -8.98
C ALA A 152 1.83 -6.98 -8.02
N GLY A 153 1.28 -7.15 -6.83
CA GLY A 153 1.27 -6.10 -5.80
C GLY A 153 2.67 -5.70 -5.36
N ILE A 154 3.53 -6.69 -5.06
CA ILE A 154 4.93 -6.46 -4.66
C ILE A 154 5.72 -5.68 -5.72
N VAL A 155 5.44 -5.92 -7.01
CA VAL A 155 6.20 -5.29 -8.10
C VAL A 155 5.57 -3.98 -8.56
N ALA A 156 4.23 -3.90 -8.65
CA ALA A 156 3.53 -2.74 -9.17
C ALA A 156 3.61 -1.52 -8.25
N LEU A 157 3.51 -1.72 -6.93
CA LEU A 157 3.47 -0.59 -6.01
C LEU A 157 4.80 0.17 -5.93
N PRO A 158 5.98 -0.46 -5.87
CA PRO A 158 7.24 0.27 -6.00
C PRO A 158 7.37 1.09 -7.29
N LEU A 159 6.91 0.56 -8.42
CA LEU A 159 6.90 1.30 -9.68
C LEU A 159 5.97 2.52 -9.64
N LEU A 160 4.79 2.39 -9.01
CA LEU A 160 3.87 3.49 -8.80
C LEU A 160 4.45 4.55 -7.85
N VAL A 161 5.12 4.14 -6.78
CA VAL A 161 5.76 5.03 -5.82
C VAL A 161 6.90 5.80 -6.48
N LEU A 162 7.70 5.16 -7.33
CA LEU A 162 8.75 5.84 -8.08
C LEU A 162 8.19 6.97 -8.95
N VAL A 163 7.06 6.72 -9.61
CA VAL A 163 6.35 7.79 -10.37
C VAL A 163 5.78 8.84 -9.43
N ALA A 164 5.22 8.45 -8.29
CA ALA A 164 4.68 9.37 -7.29
C ALA A 164 5.75 10.29 -6.71
N ASP A 165 6.92 9.77 -6.40
CA ASP A 165 8.05 10.54 -5.88
C ASP A 165 8.52 11.62 -6.88
N ILE A 166 8.71 11.21 -8.13
CA ILE A 166 9.08 12.15 -9.21
C ILE A 166 8.03 13.25 -9.36
N LEU A 167 6.76 12.89 -9.44
CA LEU A 167 5.66 13.83 -9.64
C LEU A 167 5.40 14.69 -8.41
N GLY A 168 5.56 14.16 -7.20
CA GLY A 168 5.41 14.90 -5.95
C GLY A 168 6.50 15.96 -5.77
N VAL A 169 7.75 15.58 -6.02
CA VAL A 169 8.88 16.54 -6.00
C VAL A 169 8.72 17.59 -7.09
N MET A 170 8.28 17.19 -8.29
CA MET A 170 7.99 18.13 -9.38
C MET A 170 6.85 19.09 -9.02
N GLY A 171 5.79 18.63 -8.35
CA GLY A 171 4.71 19.49 -7.84
C GLY A 171 5.24 20.55 -6.87
N GLY A 172 6.07 20.15 -5.91
CA GLY A 172 6.75 21.05 -4.98
C GLY A 172 7.65 22.06 -5.69
N PHE A 173 8.42 21.62 -6.68
CA PHE A 173 9.27 22.47 -7.51
C PHE A 173 8.48 23.54 -8.26
N ILE A 174 7.38 23.16 -8.93
CA ILE A 174 6.53 24.10 -9.68
C ILE A 174 6.03 25.23 -8.79
N VAL A 175 5.49 24.91 -7.63
CA VAL A 175 4.98 25.94 -6.71
C VAL A 175 6.11 26.79 -6.13
N SER A 176 7.21 26.19 -5.75
CA SER A 176 8.35 26.89 -5.17
C SER A 176 8.96 27.90 -6.14
N THR A 177 9.07 27.55 -7.42
CA THR A 177 9.66 28.43 -8.42
C THR A 177 8.68 29.48 -8.97
N LEU A 178 7.44 29.09 -9.32
CA LEU A 178 6.48 29.98 -9.95
C LEU A 178 5.76 30.90 -8.96
N LYS A 179 5.47 30.42 -7.75
CA LYS A 179 4.69 31.19 -6.76
C LYS A 179 5.52 31.78 -5.66
N LEU A 180 6.54 31.06 -5.17
CA LEU A 180 7.34 31.47 -4.02
C LEU A 180 8.64 32.20 -4.43
N GLY A 181 8.95 32.28 -5.74
CA GLY A 181 10.08 33.04 -6.26
C GLY A 181 11.47 32.43 -5.97
N PHE A 182 11.55 31.12 -5.73
CA PHE A 182 12.84 30.44 -5.57
C PHE A 182 13.61 30.41 -6.89
N ASN A 183 14.94 30.54 -6.78
CA ASN A 183 15.80 30.35 -7.93
C ASN A 183 15.80 28.89 -8.35
N VAL A 184 15.47 28.62 -9.64
CA VAL A 184 15.36 27.29 -10.23
C VAL A 184 16.63 26.45 -10.03
N GLY A 185 17.80 27.06 -10.30
CA GLY A 185 19.08 26.36 -10.16
C GLY A 185 19.39 25.94 -8.74
N ASN A 186 19.17 26.84 -7.78
CA ASN A 186 19.42 26.56 -6.36
C ASN A 186 18.45 25.51 -5.84
N TYR A 187 17.16 25.55 -6.21
CA TYR A 187 16.18 24.57 -5.79
C TYR A 187 16.53 23.17 -6.29
N LEU A 188 16.84 23.02 -7.58
CA LEU A 188 17.24 21.75 -8.19
C LEU A 188 18.54 21.22 -7.58
N SER A 189 19.55 22.06 -7.42
CA SER A 189 20.81 21.66 -6.81
C SER A 189 20.61 21.16 -5.39
N ASN A 190 19.82 21.85 -4.56
CA ASN A 190 19.51 21.43 -3.21
C ASN A 190 18.75 20.10 -3.20
N THR A 191 17.74 19.94 -4.07
CA THR A 191 16.96 18.70 -4.17
C THR A 191 17.85 17.50 -4.52
N ILE A 192 18.71 17.63 -5.54
CA ILE A 192 19.58 16.52 -6.02
C ILE A 192 20.69 16.21 -4.99
N THR A 193 21.27 17.23 -4.37
CA THR A 193 22.37 17.04 -3.41
C THR A 193 21.89 16.43 -2.09
N PHE A 194 20.64 16.70 -1.71
CA PHE A 194 20.11 16.27 -0.41
C PHE A 194 19.50 14.88 -0.41
N VAL A 195 19.02 14.39 -1.56
CA VAL A 195 18.49 13.03 -1.70
C VAL A 195 19.62 12.02 -1.64
N GLN A 196 19.52 11.10 -0.69
CA GLN A 196 20.43 9.96 -0.61
C GLN A 196 19.79 8.71 -1.23
N THR A 197 20.61 7.80 -1.72
CA THR A 197 20.14 6.53 -2.28
C THR A 197 19.31 5.73 -1.26
N GLU A 198 19.68 5.82 0.01
CA GLU A 198 18.98 5.16 1.12
C GLU A 198 17.53 5.64 1.27
N ASP A 199 17.25 6.92 0.99
CA ASP A 199 15.92 7.50 1.08
C ASP A 199 14.98 6.86 0.07
N VAL A 200 15.42 6.78 -1.18
CA VAL A 200 14.66 6.18 -2.28
C VAL A 200 14.50 4.68 -2.07
N VAL A 201 15.57 3.99 -1.69
CA VAL A 201 15.52 2.53 -1.46
C VAL A 201 14.58 2.19 -0.31
N SER A 202 14.61 2.94 0.80
CA SER A 202 13.69 2.72 1.92
C SER A 202 12.22 2.89 1.50
N GLY A 203 11.91 3.95 0.72
CA GLY A 203 10.58 4.18 0.16
C GLY A 203 10.11 3.05 -0.75
N LEU A 204 11.00 2.55 -1.64
CA LEU A 204 10.67 1.45 -2.54
C LEU A 204 10.48 0.10 -1.80
N VAL A 205 11.27 -0.17 -0.77
CA VAL A 205 11.09 -1.36 0.07
C VAL A 205 9.77 -1.30 0.83
N LYS A 206 9.45 -0.15 1.44
CA LYS A 206 8.12 0.09 2.06
C LYS A 206 7.00 -0.18 1.05
N ALA A 207 7.10 0.38 -0.15
CA ALA A 207 6.13 0.18 -1.22
C ALA A 207 5.95 -1.30 -1.57
N GLY A 208 7.03 -2.07 -1.67
CA GLY A 208 6.95 -3.53 -1.91
C GLY A 208 6.16 -4.27 -0.84
N VAL A 209 6.42 -3.94 0.43
CA VAL A 209 5.69 -4.50 1.57
C VAL A 209 4.21 -4.09 1.54
N PHE A 210 3.92 -2.81 1.28
CA PHE A 210 2.54 -2.32 1.21
C PHE A 210 1.77 -2.95 0.06
N GLY A 211 2.41 -3.13 -1.11
CA GLY A 211 1.82 -3.85 -2.25
C GLY A 211 1.45 -5.29 -1.92
N PHE A 212 2.32 -5.99 -1.18
CA PHE A 212 2.01 -7.30 -0.65
C PHE A 212 0.82 -7.28 0.31
N LEU A 213 0.79 -6.35 1.28
CA LEU A 213 -0.29 -6.24 2.26
C LEU A 213 -1.64 -5.93 1.62
N ILE A 214 -1.68 -5.04 0.63
CA ILE A 214 -2.90 -4.71 -0.12
C ILE A 214 -3.44 -5.94 -0.86
N ALA A 215 -2.58 -6.61 -1.61
CA ALA A 215 -2.98 -7.80 -2.35
C ALA A 215 -3.38 -8.95 -1.41
N LEU A 216 -2.68 -9.11 -0.28
CA LEU A 216 -2.99 -10.10 0.75
C LEU A 216 -4.38 -9.88 1.32
N MET A 217 -4.66 -8.65 1.81
CA MET A 217 -5.94 -8.35 2.44
C MET A 217 -7.10 -8.36 1.44
N GLY A 218 -6.89 -7.84 0.23
CA GLY A 218 -7.87 -7.94 -0.85
C GLY A 218 -8.23 -9.38 -1.19
N CYS A 219 -7.23 -10.23 -1.37
CA CYS A 219 -7.45 -11.64 -1.64
C CYS A 219 -8.04 -12.39 -0.45
N TYR A 220 -7.56 -12.15 0.77
CA TYR A 220 -8.03 -12.84 1.98
C TYR A 220 -9.51 -12.57 2.26
N GLN A 221 -9.90 -11.30 2.27
CA GLN A 221 -11.29 -10.91 2.56
C GLN A 221 -12.24 -11.40 1.45
N GLY A 222 -11.84 -11.28 0.18
CA GLY A 222 -12.64 -11.78 -0.93
C GLY A 222 -12.79 -13.31 -0.89
N TYR A 223 -11.71 -14.04 -0.68
CA TYR A 223 -11.70 -15.50 -0.64
C TYR A 223 -12.58 -16.08 0.48
N HIS A 224 -12.73 -15.37 1.60
CA HIS A 224 -13.55 -15.78 2.76
C HIS A 224 -14.92 -15.10 2.81
N SER A 225 -15.33 -14.42 1.74
CA SER A 225 -16.63 -13.76 1.66
C SER A 225 -17.78 -14.78 1.79
N LYS A 226 -18.85 -14.39 2.52
CA LYS A 226 -20.05 -15.20 2.76
C LYS A 226 -21.28 -14.29 2.77
N GLY A 227 -22.43 -14.86 2.44
CA GLY A 227 -23.72 -14.12 2.54
C GLY A 227 -24.10 -13.35 1.27
N GLY A 228 -23.71 -13.86 0.09
CA GLY A 228 -24.11 -13.30 -1.20
C GLY A 228 -23.56 -11.89 -1.46
N ALA A 229 -24.30 -11.08 -2.21
CA ALA A 229 -23.87 -9.74 -2.63
C ALA A 229 -23.55 -8.79 -1.44
N GLN A 230 -24.33 -8.88 -0.35
CA GLN A 230 -24.08 -8.09 0.85
C GLN A 230 -22.75 -8.46 1.52
N GLY A 231 -22.41 -9.76 1.54
CA GLY A 231 -21.13 -10.24 2.05
C GLY A 231 -19.95 -9.79 1.20
N VAL A 232 -20.12 -9.74 -0.12
CA VAL A 232 -19.09 -9.18 -1.03
C VAL A 232 -18.84 -7.70 -0.71
N GLY A 233 -19.88 -6.88 -0.52
CA GLY A 233 -19.75 -5.48 -0.11
C GLY A 233 -19.04 -5.32 1.23
N ALA A 234 -19.36 -6.16 2.22
CA ALA A 234 -18.67 -6.16 3.51
C ALA A 234 -17.18 -6.54 3.38
N ALA A 235 -16.87 -7.55 2.54
CA ALA A 235 -15.50 -7.97 2.28
C ALA A 235 -14.65 -6.89 1.61
N THR A 236 -15.22 -6.11 0.69
CA THR A 236 -14.52 -4.98 0.05
C THR A 236 -14.13 -3.91 1.06
N THR A 237 -15.07 -3.51 1.91
CA THR A 237 -14.80 -2.52 2.98
C THR A 237 -13.75 -3.05 3.98
N ALA A 238 -13.90 -4.32 4.41
CA ALA A 238 -12.96 -4.95 5.33
C ALA A 238 -11.56 -5.04 4.73
N ALA A 239 -11.42 -5.33 3.43
CA ALA A 239 -10.15 -5.38 2.73
C ALA A 239 -9.43 -4.03 2.75
N VAL A 240 -10.13 -2.94 2.41
CA VAL A 240 -9.56 -1.58 2.40
C VAL A 240 -9.14 -1.16 3.81
N VAL A 241 -10.03 -1.30 4.80
CA VAL A 241 -9.75 -0.89 6.18
C VAL A 241 -8.58 -1.66 6.76
N SER A 242 -8.57 -2.98 6.63
CA SER A 242 -7.48 -3.81 7.16
C SER A 242 -6.15 -3.56 6.44
N ALA A 243 -6.14 -3.39 5.12
CA ALA A 243 -4.95 -3.03 4.38
C ALA A 243 -4.40 -1.66 4.82
N SER A 244 -5.27 -0.65 4.97
CA SER A 244 -4.86 0.69 5.42
C SER A 244 -4.26 0.69 6.83
N ILE A 245 -4.86 -0.05 7.77
CA ILE A 245 -4.33 -0.19 9.13
C ILE A 245 -2.94 -0.86 9.09
N LEU A 246 -2.80 -1.93 8.30
CA LEU A 246 -1.52 -2.63 8.17
C LEU A 246 -0.45 -1.76 7.50
N ILE A 247 -0.80 -0.98 6.47
CA ILE A 247 0.13 -0.03 5.84
C ILE A 247 0.68 0.93 6.90
N LEU A 248 -0.18 1.60 7.66
CA LEU A 248 0.25 2.57 8.67
C LEU A 248 1.07 1.91 9.80
N ALA A 249 0.69 0.71 10.24
CA ALA A 249 1.45 -0.02 11.26
C ALA A 249 2.84 -0.45 10.76
N PHE A 250 2.91 -1.00 9.55
CA PHE A 250 4.19 -1.43 8.95
C PHE A 250 5.05 -0.25 8.50
N ASP A 251 4.45 0.88 8.14
CA ASP A 251 5.19 2.11 7.86
C ASP A 251 6.05 2.52 9.06
N TYR A 252 5.44 2.62 10.24
CA TYR A 252 6.17 2.93 11.47
C TYR A 252 7.30 1.93 11.74
N VAL A 253 7.02 0.63 11.66
CA VAL A 253 8.02 -0.41 11.92
C VAL A 253 9.18 -0.35 10.94
N LEU A 254 8.89 -0.15 9.65
CA LEU A 254 9.93 -0.07 8.61
C LEU A 254 10.74 1.22 8.75
N THR A 255 10.10 2.35 9.08
CA THR A 255 10.81 3.61 9.35
C THR A 255 11.80 3.45 10.51
N GLU A 256 11.35 2.85 11.61
CA GLU A 256 12.20 2.54 12.76
C GLU A 256 13.41 1.68 12.37
N MET A 257 13.19 0.64 11.55
CA MET A 257 14.26 -0.25 11.10
C MET A 257 15.30 0.44 10.21
N PHE A 258 14.90 1.40 9.37
CA PHE A 258 15.80 2.06 8.44
C PHE A 258 16.54 3.25 9.05
N PHE A 259 15.92 3.98 9.98
CA PHE A 259 16.44 5.29 10.42
C PHE A 259 16.80 5.38 11.91
N THR A 260 16.61 4.33 12.70
CA THR A 260 16.96 4.30 14.14
C THR A 260 18.24 3.50 14.40
N ARG A 261 19.27 3.70 13.57
CA ARG A 261 20.60 3.15 13.82
C ARG A 261 21.59 4.24 14.14
#